data_6cde265d4ae042646f25ad7bff143508
#
_entry.id   6cde265d4ae042646f25ad7bff143508
#
_cell.length_a   1.000
_cell.length_b   1.000
_cell.length_c   1.000
_cell.angle_alpha   90.00
_cell.angle_beta   90.00
_cell.angle_gamma   90.00
#
_symmetry.space_group_name_H-M   'P 1'
#
loop_
_entity.id
_entity.type
_entity.pdbx_description
1 polymer ?
#
loop_
_entity_poly.entity_id
_entity_poly.type
_entity_poly.pdbx_seq_one_letter_code
_entity_poly.pdbx_strand_id
1 'polypeptide(L)'
;MEGLTLQMCFAGLTPWSVGSPISKPIEQAVEETTGRPLNGASWSEKIDPTQFLNALTRAGHDKLKTFAVGVAAYQEHPHHRGMPSPDRWTEADTLPILDYGGPTEGQPVLVVPSLINKAYVLDLFEDRSFMRALAAHGLTPYLLDWTDPSHFDAAADLDSYIEQALIPALEKIRHVHAKPAVLVGYCMGGTLTTAPAVLRPDLVEALVLLASPWDFHSDSEGLRQWLSVSRTVLETTIDTLGQAPVDLVQALFIGLDPTLVGRKFRSFAAMDLNSDSAKRFVVLEDWLNDGVPLAGPVARTCLFEWYLNNATINGDWRIGSTVIKPQEIACPTLAVIPSRDRIVLPRSAESLAHLIRGSTVQSVALGHIGMMAGRRAANEVYEPVADWIINVASQ
;
A
#
# COMPACT_ATOMS: atom_id res chain seq x y z
N MET A 1 20.83 -8.31 10.45
CA MET A 1 19.98 -9.46 10.04
C MET A 1 20.65 -10.35 8.99
N GLU A 2 21.42 -9.81 8.05
CA GLU A 2 22.15 -10.64 7.08
C GLU A 2 23.22 -11.57 7.71
N GLY A 3 23.82 -11.19 8.84
CA GLY A 3 24.74 -12.04 9.57
C GLY A 3 24.12 -13.26 10.26
N LEU A 4 22.85 -13.15 10.69
CA LEU A 4 22.10 -14.28 11.27
C LEU A 4 21.70 -15.30 10.21
N THR A 5 21.41 -14.85 8.99
CA THR A 5 21.05 -15.71 7.86
C THR A 5 22.26 -16.55 7.41
N LEU A 6 23.46 -15.97 7.43
CA LEU A 6 24.71 -16.71 7.17
C LEU A 6 24.98 -17.77 8.24
N GLN A 7 24.75 -17.47 9.51
CA GLN A 7 25.01 -18.38 10.61
C GLN A 7 24.00 -19.56 10.66
N MET A 8 22.75 -19.32 10.28
CA MET A 8 21.74 -20.38 10.17
C MET A 8 21.99 -21.32 8.96
N CYS A 9 22.59 -20.84 7.88
CA CYS A 9 22.99 -21.67 6.74
C CYS A 9 24.08 -22.70 7.08
N PHE A 10 24.93 -22.42 8.06
CA PHE A 10 25.99 -23.34 8.48
C PHE A 10 25.55 -24.35 9.54
N ALA A 11 24.44 -24.14 10.24
CA ALA A 11 23.98 -25.00 11.33
C ALA A 11 22.98 -26.11 10.90
N GLY A 12 22.47 -26.07 9.70
CA GLY A 12 21.45 -27.00 9.20
C GLY A 12 21.86 -27.67 7.88
N LEU A 13 22.44 -28.84 7.97
CA LEU A 13 22.73 -29.73 6.84
C LEU A 13 21.46 -30.29 6.22
N THR A 14 20.67 -29.46 5.54
CA THR A 14 19.68 -29.93 4.59
C THR A 14 20.21 -29.74 3.17
N PRO A 15 20.10 -30.72 2.26
CA PRO A 15 20.55 -30.57 0.88
C PRO A 15 19.76 -29.46 0.22
N TRP A 16 20.46 -28.46 -0.30
CA TRP A 16 19.91 -27.31 -1.02
C TRP A 16 19.22 -27.79 -2.30
N SER A 17 17.93 -27.56 -2.40
CA SER A 17 17.24 -27.84 -3.68
C SER A 17 17.54 -26.73 -4.68
N VAL A 18 17.92 -27.12 -5.90
CA VAL A 18 18.03 -26.22 -7.05
C VAL A 18 16.71 -25.51 -7.25
N GLY A 19 16.72 -24.16 -7.24
CA GLY A 19 15.52 -23.35 -7.43
C GLY A 19 15.01 -22.61 -6.18
N SER A 20 15.65 -22.76 -5.00
CA SER A 20 15.29 -21.95 -3.83
C SER A 20 15.66 -20.46 -4.04
N PRO A 21 14.95 -19.50 -3.41
CA PRO A 21 15.30 -18.06 -3.51
C PRO A 21 16.74 -17.73 -3.08
N ILE A 22 17.38 -18.61 -2.32
CA ILE A 22 18.76 -18.49 -1.84
C ILE A 22 19.76 -19.11 -2.85
N SER A 23 19.34 -20.05 -3.69
CA SER A 23 20.23 -20.70 -4.66
C SER A 23 20.69 -19.76 -5.78
N LYS A 24 19.83 -18.89 -6.29
CA LYS A 24 20.18 -17.98 -7.39
C LYS A 24 21.36 -17.04 -7.09
N PRO A 25 21.43 -16.34 -5.94
CA PRO A 25 22.63 -15.56 -5.59
C PRO A 25 23.88 -16.39 -5.43
N ILE A 26 23.75 -17.63 -4.96
CA ILE A 26 24.89 -18.55 -4.82
C ILE A 26 25.33 -19.06 -6.19
N GLU A 27 24.39 -19.44 -7.06
CA GLU A 27 24.63 -19.84 -8.45
C GLU A 27 25.36 -18.74 -9.21
N GLN A 28 24.90 -17.49 -9.09
CA GLN A 28 25.51 -16.33 -9.70
C GLN A 28 26.92 -16.05 -9.16
N ALA A 29 27.15 -16.11 -7.85
CA ALA A 29 28.46 -15.93 -7.24
C ALA A 29 29.45 -17.03 -7.66
N VAL A 30 29.00 -18.24 -7.83
CA VAL A 30 29.82 -19.38 -8.33
C VAL A 30 30.10 -19.22 -9.80
N GLU A 31 29.14 -18.81 -10.62
CA GLU A 31 29.35 -18.57 -12.05
C GLU A 31 30.34 -17.42 -12.28
N GLU A 32 30.20 -16.32 -11.53
CA GLU A 32 31.15 -15.19 -11.57
C GLU A 32 32.55 -15.59 -11.12
N THR A 33 32.68 -16.54 -10.18
CA THR A 33 33.98 -16.96 -9.63
C THR A 33 34.66 -18.03 -10.49
N THR A 34 33.87 -18.91 -11.11
CA THR A 34 34.39 -20.11 -11.80
C THR A 34 34.28 -20.01 -13.32
N GLY A 35 33.53 -19.02 -13.86
CA GLY A 35 33.23 -18.87 -15.27
C GLY A 35 32.35 -20.00 -15.85
N ARG A 36 31.66 -20.77 -15.00
CA ARG A 36 30.81 -21.90 -15.40
C ARG A 36 29.47 -21.87 -14.70
N PRO A 37 28.36 -22.06 -15.43
CA PRO A 37 27.04 -22.16 -14.82
C PRO A 37 26.92 -23.45 -13.95
N LEU A 38 26.23 -23.34 -12.84
CA LEU A 38 25.88 -24.46 -11.95
C LEU A 38 24.76 -25.29 -12.59
N ASN A 39 25.11 -26.23 -13.47
CA ASN A 39 24.16 -27.20 -13.99
C ASN A 39 24.11 -28.40 -13.06
N GLY A 40 23.15 -28.45 -12.17
CA GLY A 40 22.47 -29.59 -11.51
C GLY A 40 23.17 -30.84 -11.03
N ALA A 41 24.49 -31.06 -11.23
CA ALA A 41 25.18 -32.27 -10.82
C ALA A 41 26.60 -32.01 -10.29
N SER A 42 26.84 -32.38 -9.04
CA SER A 42 28.17 -32.56 -8.38
C SER A 42 29.10 -31.33 -8.28
N TRP A 43 28.57 -30.18 -7.83
CA TRP A 43 29.42 -29.02 -7.48
C TRP A 43 30.19 -29.22 -6.16
N SER A 44 29.80 -30.14 -5.30
CA SER A 44 30.47 -30.44 -4.04
C SER A 44 31.90 -31.00 -4.17
N GLU A 45 32.27 -31.53 -5.33
CA GLU A 45 33.57 -32.18 -5.52
C GLU A 45 34.65 -31.27 -6.15
N LYS A 46 34.29 -30.05 -6.62
CA LYS A 46 35.21 -29.20 -7.40
C LYS A 46 35.42 -27.79 -6.88
N ILE A 47 34.74 -27.38 -5.84
CA ILE A 47 34.88 -26.06 -5.26
C ILE A 47 35.66 -26.14 -3.95
N ASP A 48 36.80 -25.48 -3.87
CA ASP A 48 37.49 -25.28 -2.60
C ASP A 48 36.59 -24.49 -1.64
N PRO A 49 36.16 -25.10 -0.50
CA PRO A 49 35.28 -24.45 0.46
C PRO A 49 35.82 -23.10 0.94
N THR A 50 37.14 -22.95 1.06
CA THR A 50 37.77 -21.73 1.52
C THR A 50 37.64 -20.61 0.46
N GLN A 51 37.86 -20.95 -0.81
CA GLN A 51 37.69 -19.99 -1.91
C GLN A 51 36.24 -19.56 -2.05
N PHE A 52 35.29 -20.50 -1.94
CA PHE A 52 33.87 -20.21 -1.96
C PHE A 52 33.45 -19.28 -0.81
N LEU A 53 33.88 -19.58 0.42
CA LEU A 53 33.56 -18.75 1.60
C LEU A 53 34.16 -17.34 1.44
N ASN A 54 35.39 -17.23 0.96
CA ASN A 54 36.03 -15.93 0.71
C ASN A 54 35.29 -15.13 -0.39
N ALA A 55 34.84 -15.79 -1.44
CA ALA A 55 34.05 -15.13 -2.51
C ALA A 55 32.69 -14.65 -1.98
N LEU A 56 32.01 -15.50 -1.21
CA LEU A 56 30.72 -15.16 -0.57
C LEU A 56 30.87 -13.98 0.41
N THR A 57 31.90 -14.00 1.22
CA THR A 57 32.21 -12.91 2.18
C THR A 57 32.48 -11.59 1.46
N ARG A 58 33.29 -11.62 0.38
CA ARG A 58 33.52 -10.42 -0.44
C ARG A 58 32.26 -9.89 -1.06
N ALA A 59 31.47 -10.76 -1.72
CA ALA A 59 30.20 -10.37 -2.33
C ALA A 59 29.20 -9.80 -1.30
N GLY A 60 29.17 -10.37 -0.09
CA GLY A 60 28.38 -9.85 1.04
C GLY A 60 28.82 -8.45 1.46
N HIS A 61 30.14 -8.24 1.63
CA HIS A 61 30.71 -6.93 1.98
C HIS A 61 30.43 -5.88 0.87
N ASP A 62 30.57 -6.22 -0.38
CA ASP A 62 30.33 -5.30 -1.50
C ASP A 62 28.86 -4.89 -1.57
N LYS A 63 27.94 -5.84 -1.39
CA LYS A 63 26.51 -5.55 -1.30
C LYS A 63 26.17 -4.65 -0.11
N LEU A 64 26.73 -4.93 1.06
CA LEU A 64 26.51 -4.10 2.26
C LEU A 64 27.10 -2.70 2.10
N LYS A 65 28.31 -2.59 1.54
CA LYS A 65 28.95 -1.30 1.25
C LYS A 65 28.09 -0.47 0.26
N THR A 66 27.67 -1.09 -0.85
CA THR A 66 26.83 -0.39 -1.84
C THR A 66 25.47 0.01 -1.26
N PHE A 67 24.89 -0.82 -0.40
CA PHE A 67 23.67 -0.48 0.36
C PHE A 67 23.90 0.74 1.26
N ALA A 68 24.96 0.73 2.07
CA ALA A 68 25.28 1.85 2.97
C ALA A 68 25.53 3.16 2.21
N VAL A 69 26.23 3.10 1.04
CA VAL A 69 26.40 4.26 0.15
C VAL A 69 25.05 4.77 -0.34
N GLY A 70 24.15 3.88 -0.73
CA GLY A 70 22.81 4.29 -1.18
C GLY A 70 21.97 4.93 -0.09
N VAL A 71 22.05 4.41 1.14
CA VAL A 71 21.34 5.01 2.29
C VAL A 71 21.91 6.39 2.62
N ALA A 72 23.26 6.53 2.68
CA ALA A 72 23.91 7.82 2.93
C ALA A 72 23.55 8.85 1.84
N ALA A 73 23.63 8.45 0.57
CA ALA A 73 23.25 9.31 -0.56
C ALA A 73 21.78 9.77 -0.49
N TYR A 74 20.88 8.93 -0.01
CA TYR A 74 19.48 9.31 0.21
C TYR A 74 19.35 10.30 1.37
N GLN A 75 19.98 10.04 2.52
CA GLN A 75 19.91 10.90 3.69
C GLN A 75 20.51 12.30 3.46
N GLU A 76 21.54 12.40 2.62
CA GLU A 76 22.22 13.63 2.28
C GLU A 76 21.61 14.34 1.05
N HIS A 77 20.63 13.74 0.40
CA HIS A 77 20.07 14.26 -0.84
C HIS A 77 19.28 15.55 -0.59
N PRO A 78 19.58 16.68 -1.27
CA PRO A 78 18.98 17.98 -1.00
C PRO A 78 17.55 18.15 -1.52
N HIS A 79 17.05 17.19 -2.29
CA HIS A 79 15.74 17.30 -2.93
C HIS A 79 14.62 16.89 -1.97
N HIS A 80 13.54 17.67 -1.98
CA HIS A 80 12.31 17.41 -1.24
C HIS A 80 11.10 17.56 -2.16
N ARG A 81 9.96 17.01 -1.75
CA ARG A 81 8.70 17.20 -2.46
C ARG A 81 8.33 18.69 -2.45
N GLY A 82 8.28 19.29 -3.65
CA GLY A 82 7.97 20.73 -3.85
C GLY A 82 6.53 21.00 -4.30
N MET A 83 5.59 20.07 -4.07
CA MET A 83 4.20 20.22 -4.49
C MET A 83 3.45 21.24 -3.64
N PRO A 84 2.66 22.14 -4.27
CA PRO A 84 1.79 23.04 -3.52
C PRO A 84 0.73 22.23 -2.78
N SER A 85 0.49 22.60 -1.52
CA SER A 85 -0.60 22.02 -0.74
C SER A 85 -1.94 22.45 -1.32
N PRO A 86 -2.91 21.53 -1.46
CA PRO A 86 -4.28 21.89 -1.81
C PRO A 86 -4.96 22.67 -0.66
N ASP A 87 -6.03 23.36 -0.97
CA ASP A 87 -6.80 24.08 0.03
C ASP A 87 -7.53 23.13 0.96
N ARG A 88 -7.58 23.45 2.24
CA ARG A 88 -8.39 22.72 3.19
C ARG A 88 -9.86 23.14 3.07
N TRP A 89 -10.74 22.19 2.81
CA TRP A 89 -12.18 22.42 2.62
C TRP A 89 -13.01 22.35 3.90
N THR A 90 -12.47 21.71 4.96
CA THR A 90 -13.13 21.55 6.26
C THR A 90 -12.59 22.53 7.29
N GLU A 91 -13.35 22.75 8.37
CA GLU A 91 -12.97 23.57 9.52
C GLU A 91 -11.69 23.05 10.19
N ALA A 92 -10.97 23.91 10.88
CA ALA A 92 -9.64 23.61 11.40
C ALA A 92 -9.64 22.46 12.43
N ASP A 93 -10.72 22.30 13.17
CA ASP A 93 -10.91 21.33 14.26
C ASP A 93 -11.61 20.04 13.81
N THR A 94 -11.91 19.90 12.51
CA THR A 94 -12.49 18.68 11.94
C THR A 94 -11.45 17.93 11.12
N LEU A 95 -11.74 16.66 10.77
CA LEU A 95 -10.86 15.88 9.90
C LEU A 95 -10.59 16.63 8.58
N PRO A 96 -9.32 16.79 8.15
CA PRO A 96 -9.01 17.49 6.92
C PRO A 96 -9.61 16.79 5.69
N ILE A 97 -10.35 17.57 4.91
CA ILE A 97 -10.69 17.25 3.53
C ILE A 97 -10.00 18.31 2.67
N LEU A 98 -9.21 17.86 1.71
CA LEU A 98 -8.42 18.71 0.84
C LEU A 98 -9.16 18.87 -0.49
N ASP A 99 -9.33 20.13 -0.93
CA ASP A 99 -9.98 20.48 -2.19
C ASP A 99 -8.92 20.65 -3.29
N TYR A 100 -9.05 19.87 -4.34
CA TYR A 100 -8.16 19.93 -5.51
C TYR A 100 -8.74 20.77 -6.65
N GLY A 101 -9.82 21.50 -6.39
CA GLY A 101 -10.48 22.36 -7.37
C GLY A 101 -11.33 21.54 -8.34
N GLY A 102 -11.68 22.18 -9.44
CA GLY A 102 -12.57 21.63 -10.44
C GLY A 102 -13.81 22.53 -10.64
N PRO A 103 -14.62 22.27 -11.65
CA PRO A 103 -15.82 23.07 -11.91
C PRO A 103 -16.87 22.81 -10.83
N THR A 104 -17.56 23.85 -10.38
CA THR A 104 -18.63 23.75 -9.37
C THR A 104 -19.72 22.74 -9.75
N GLU A 105 -20.03 22.65 -11.03
CA GLU A 105 -21.01 21.71 -11.60
C GLU A 105 -20.41 20.31 -11.88
N GLY A 106 -19.10 20.15 -11.69
CA GLY A 106 -18.39 18.88 -11.85
C GLY A 106 -18.96 17.78 -10.95
N GLN A 107 -18.77 16.53 -11.31
CA GLN A 107 -19.14 15.41 -10.43
C GLN A 107 -18.20 15.41 -9.20
N PRO A 108 -18.71 15.54 -7.96
CA PRO A 108 -17.89 15.45 -6.79
C PRO A 108 -17.34 14.03 -6.62
N VAL A 109 -16.08 13.95 -6.28
CA VAL A 109 -15.35 12.69 -6.07
C VAL A 109 -14.66 12.75 -4.71
N LEU A 110 -15.04 11.89 -3.77
CA LEU A 110 -14.35 11.76 -2.51
C LEU A 110 -13.34 10.61 -2.60
N VAL A 111 -12.06 10.93 -2.46
CA VAL A 111 -10.97 9.96 -2.47
C VAL A 111 -10.53 9.64 -1.05
N VAL A 112 -10.55 8.36 -0.70
CA VAL A 112 -10.22 7.82 0.62
C VAL A 112 -8.91 7.04 0.53
N PRO A 113 -7.83 7.55 1.12
CA PRO A 113 -6.53 6.89 1.13
C PRO A 113 -6.47 5.75 2.15
N SER A 114 -5.38 5.01 2.14
CA SER A 114 -5.04 4.07 3.20
C SER A 114 -4.82 4.79 4.54
N LEU A 115 -5.03 4.09 5.66
CA LEU A 115 -4.74 4.58 7.01
C LEU A 115 -3.24 4.53 7.38
N ILE A 116 -2.41 3.87 6.58
CA ILE A 116 -1.05 3.46 6.97
C ILE A 116 -0.01 4.52 6.64
N ASN A 117 -0.11 5.11 5.46
CA ASN A 117 0.78 6.17 5.00
C ASN A 117 -0.03 7.42 4.69
N LYS A 118 0.67 8.55 4.67
CA LYS A 118 0.05 9.83 4.34
C LYS A 118 -0.58 9.83 2.95
N ALA A 119 -1.68 10.57 2.82
CA ALA A 119 -2.53 10.62 1.64
C ALA A 119 -1.82 11.16 0.39
N TYR A 120 -0.72 11.89 0.55
CA TYR A 120 -0.07 12.60 -0.56
C TYR A 120 0.60 11.70 -1.62
N VAL A 121 0.60 10.37 -1.46
CA VAL A 121 0.94 9.45 -2.56
C VAL A 121 0.00 9.63 -3.76
N LEU A 122 -1.21 10.07 -3.51
CA LEU A 122 -2.22 10.36 -4.54
C LEU A 122 -1.98 11.70 -5.27
N ASP A 123 -1.03 12.51 -4.76
CA ASP A 123 -0.56 13.78 -5.32
C ASP A 123 0.96 13.92 -5.17
N LEU A 124 1.72 12.87 -5.53
CA LEU A 124 3.14 12.79 -5.18
C LEU A 124 4.04 13.68 -6.05
N PHE A 125 3.74 13.77 -7.35
CA PHE A 125 4.48 14.55 -8.35
C PHE A 125 3.53 15.35 -9.22
N GLU A 126 4.00 16.49 -9.77
CA GLU A 126 3.18 17.35 -10.63
C GLU A 126 2.63 16.59 -11.86
N ASP A 127 3.48 15.78 -12.50
CA ASP A 127 3.13 14.97 -13.67
C ASP A 127 2.50 13.60 -13.31
N ARG A 128 2.34 13.29 -12.03
CA ARG A 128 1.81 12.03 -11.52
C ARG A 128 1.01 12.26 -10.24
N SER A 129 -0.09 12.97 -10.41
CA SER A 129 -1.07 13.23 -9.38
C SER A 129 -2.42 12.70 -9.85
N PHE A 130 -2.93 11.70 -9.15
CA PHE A 130 -4.28 11.19 -9.39
C PHE A 130 -5.33 12.27 -9.13
N MET A 131 -5.16 13.03 -8.05
CA MET A 131 -6.09 14.09 -7.66
C MET A 131 -6.20 15.19 -8.72
N ARG A 132 -5.04 15.70 -9.18
CA ARG A 132 -5.00 16.75 -10.22
C ARG A 132 -5.47 16.24 -11.58
N ALA A 133 -5.23 14.98 -11.89
CA ALA A 133 -5.76 14.36 -13.10
C ALA A 133 -7.28 14.31 -13.09
N LEU A 134 -7.92 13.95 -11.98
CA LEU A 134 -9.38 14.00 -11.85
C LEU A 134 -9.93 15.42 -12.07
N ALA A 135 -9.30 16.43 -11.46
CA ALA A 135 -9.71 17.84 -11.66
C ALA A 135 -9.53 18.27 -13.11
N ALA A 136 -8.43 17.90 -13.76
CA ALA A 136 -8.18 18.20 -15.18
C ALA A 136 -9.18 17.57 -16.14
N HIS A 137 -9.83 16.46 -15.72
CA HIS A 137 -10.94 15.83 -16.47
C HIS A 137 -12.31 16.44 -16.16
N GLY A 138 -12.37 17.55 -15.43
CA GLY A 138 -13.64 18.25 -15.13
C GLY A 138 -14.42 17.65 -13.96
N LEU A 139 -13.81 16.82 -13.15
CA LEU A 139 -14.35 16.34 -11.89
C LEU A 139 -14.01 17.31 -10.75
N THR A 140 -14.69 17.18 -9.61
CA THR A 140 -14.40 17.99 -8.40
C THR A 140 -13.89 17.07 -7.28
N PRO A 141 -12.56 16.78 -7.27
CA PRO A 141 -12.00 15.82 -6.34
C PRO A 141 -11.68 16.42 -4.97
N TYR A 142 -12.08 15.69 -3.95
CA TYR A 142 -11.78 15.91 -2.54
C TYR A 142 -10.95 14.74 -2.03
N LEU A 143 -9.89 15.02 -1.26
CA LEU A 143 -9.05 14.01 -0.62
C LEU A 143 -9.26 14.04 0.88
N LEU A 144 -9.69 12.92 1.44
CA LEU A 144 -9.74 12.75 2.88
C LEU A 144 -8.32 12.53 3.41
N ASP A 145 -7.95 13.23 4.49
CA ASP A 145 -6.61 13.11 5.06
C ASP A 145 -6.67 12.62 6.51
N TRP A 146 -6.21 11.40 6.74
CA TRP A 146 -6.10 10.78 8.07
C TRP A 146 -4.81 11.14 8.82
N THR A 147 -4.02 12.06 8.27
CA THR A 147 -2.62 12.28 8.66
C THR A 147 -2.46 12.64 10.14
N ASP A 148 -3.44 13.28 10.73
CA ASP A 148 -3.42 13.63 12.14
C ASP A 148 -4.45 12.80 12.91
N PRO A 149 -4.01 11.73 13.60
CA PRO A 149 -4.90 10.91 14.41
C PRO A 149 -5.48 11.66 15.60
N SER A 150 -4.97 12.86 15.96
CA SER A 150 -5.53 13.66 17.04
C SER A 150 -6.94 14.21 16.76
N HIS A 151 -7.39 14.14 15.51
CA HIS A 151 -8.79 14.43 15.15
C HIS A 151 -9.77 13.34 15.65
N PHE A 152 -9.24 12.21 16.06
CA PHE A 152 -10.03 11.15 16.68
C PHE A 152 -9.63 10.97 18.14
N ASP A 153 -10.57 10.55 18.97
CA ASP A 153 -10.27 10.04 20.31
C ASP A 153 -9.28 8.87 20.20
N ALA A 154 -8.35 8.74 21.14
CA ALA A 154 -7.43 7.60 21.20
C ALA A 154 -8.17 6.25 21.26
N ALA A 155 -9.43 6.23 21.68
CA ALA A 155 -10.32 5.07 21.68
C ALA A 155 -11.10 4.89 20.37
N ALA A 156 -10.89 5.76 19.36
CA ALA A 156 -11.61 5.67 18.10
C ALA A 156 -11.27 4.35 17.36
N ASP A 157 -12.32 3.67 16.96
CA ASP A 157 -12.30 2.45 16.18
C ASP A 157 -12.69 2.74 14.72
N LEU A 158 -12.84 1.69 13.90
CA LEU A 158 -13.27 1.86 12.52
C LEU A 158 -14.71 2.36 12.40
N ASP A 159 -15.57 2.10 13.38
CA ASP A 159 -16.93 2.66 13.43
C ASP A 159 -16.85 4.18 13.50
N SER A 160 -15.99 4.71 14.37
CA SER A 160 -15.72 6.15 14.47
C SER A 160 -15.22 6.75 13.16
N TYR A 161 -14.28 6.08 12.47
CA TYR A 161 -13.77 6.55 11.18
C TYR A 161 -14.85 6.58 10.09
N ILE A 162 -15.78 5.63 10.10
CA ILE A 162 -16.89 5.58 9.13
C ILE A 162 -17.98 6.56 9.51
N GLU A 163 -18.50 6.49 10.75
CA GLU A 163 -19.70 7.22 11.17
C GLU A 163 -19.43 8.68 11.50
N GLN A 164 -18.25 9.01 12.02
CA GLN A 164 -17.92 10.38 12.46
C GLN A 164 -17.07 11.15 11.44
N ALA A 165 -16.48 10.48 10.45
CA ALA A 165 -15.66 11.15 9.44
C ALA A 165 -16.15 10.90 8.01
N LEU A 166 -16.21 9.65 7.56
CA LEU A 166 -16.46 9.36 6.14
C LEU A 166 -17.91 9.66 5.72
N ILE A 167 -18.89 9.23 6.50
CA ILE A 167 -20.30 9.54 6.23
C ILE A 167 -20.58 11.05 6.32
N PRO A 168 -20.15 11.79 7.36
CA PRO A 168 -20.31 13.26 7.40
C PRO A 168 -19.61 13.99 6.24
N ALA A 169 -18.46 13.50 5.78
CA ALA A 169 -17.80 14.04 4.59
C ALA A 169 -18.68 13.93 3.34
N LEU A 170 -19.28 12.75 3.13
CA LEU A 170 -20.22 12.51 2.02
C LEU A 170 -21.49 13.37 2.14
N GLU A 171 -22.04 13.52 3.36
CA GLU A 171 -23.21 14.38 3.63
C GLU A 171 -22.91 15.84 3.32
N LYS A 172 -21.74 16.34 3.72
CA LYS A 172 -21.30 17.70 3.41
C LYS A 172 -21.14 17.90 1.89
N ILE A 173 -20.52 16.95 1.18
CA ILE A 173 -20.38 16.99 -0.28
C ILE A 173 -21.77 17.03 -0.95
N ARG A 174 -22.67 16.15 -0.54
CA ARG A 174 -24.04 16.12 -1.06
C ARG A 174 -24.79 17.44 -0.80
N HIS A 175 -24.60 18.04 0.38
CA HIS A 175 -25.21 19.33 0.71
C HIS A 175 -24.70 20.45 -0.21
N VAL A 176 -23.38 20.51 -0.45
CA VAL A 176 -22.76 21.56 -1.26
C VAL A 176 -23.05 21.38 -2.75
N HIS A 177 -22.99 20.16 -3.27
CA HIS A 177 -23.15 19.88 -4.70
C HIS A 177 -24.58 19.47 -5.12
N ALA A 178 -25.49 19.30 -4.15
CA ALA A 178 -26.87 18.84 -4.37
C ALA A 178 -26.98 17.47 -5.08
N LYS A 179 -25.91 16.68 -5.09
CA LYS A 179 -25.83 15.34 -5.70
C LYS A 179 -24.87 14.42 -4.93
N PRO A 180 -25.05 13.07 -5.01
CA PRO A 180 -24.16 12.15 -4.34
C PRO A 180 -22.73 12.19 -4.94
N ALA A 181 -21.75 11.78 -4.15
CA ALA A 181 -20.36 11.72 -4.58
C ALA A 181 -20.02 10.38 -5.23
N VAL A 182 -19.09 10.38 -6.18
CA VAL A 182 -18.36 9.17 -6.51
C VAL A 182 -17.33 8.94 -5.40
N LEU A 183 -17.35 7.74 -4.84
CA LEU A 183 -16.48 7.35 -3.74
C LEU A 183 -15.32 6.51 -4.28
N VAL A 184 -14.09 6.95 -4.08
CA VAL A 184 -12.88 6.27 -4.56
C VAL A 184 -12.06 5.84 -3.36
N GLY A 185 -11.77 4.56 -3.22
CA GLY A 185 -10.93 4.04 -2.16
C GLY A 185 -9.62 3.44 -2.68
N TYR A 186 -8.48 3.85 -2.11
CA TYR A 186 -7.18 3.30 -2.42
C TYR A 186 -6.67 2.40 -1.29
N CYS A 187 -6.24 1.19 -1.63
CA CYS A 187 -5.73 0.20 -0.68
C CYS A 187 -6.78 -0.08 0.42
N MET A 188 -6.41 0.01 1.67
CA MET A 188 -7.32 -0.11 2.82
C MET A 188 -8.47 0.91 2.78
N GLY A 189 -8.25 2.10 2.19
CA GLY A 189 -9.31 3.07 1.93
C GLY A 189 -10.46 2.47 1.11
N GLY A 190 -10.17 1.57 0.17
CA GLY A 190 -11.20 0.85 -0.57
C GLY A 190 -12.01 -0.13 0.29
N THR A 191 -11.35 -0.81 1.23
CA THR A 191 -12.08 -1.62 2.22
C THR A 191 -13.02 -0.74 3.05
N LEU A 192 -12.54 0.42 3.52
CA LEU A 192 -13.35 1.37 4.29
C LEU A 192 -14.54 1.92 3.50
N THR A 193 -14.35 2.23 2.21
CA THR A 193 -15.41 2.80 1.36
C THR A 193 -16.57 1.84 1.08
N THR A 194 -16.40 0.54 1.28
CA THR A 194 -17.49 -0.42 1.16
C THR A 194 -18.56 -0.19 2.23
N ALA A 195 -18.18 0.29 3.42
CA ALA A 195 -19.12 0.52 4.52
C ALA A 195 -20.14 1.63 4.19
N PRO A 196 -19.77 2.87 3.83
CA PRO A 196 -20.77 3.88 3.45
C PRO A 196 -21.54 3.50 2.17
N ALA A 197 -20.95 2.77 1.22
CA ALA A 197 -21.66 2.29 0.05
C ALA A 197 -22.81 1.31 0.40
N VAL A 198 -22.68 0.57 1.52
CA VAL A 198 -23.74 -0.30 2.06
C VAL A 198 -24.68 0.48 2.97
N LEU A 199 -24.14 1.28 3.91
CA LEU A 199 -24.91 1.95 4.96
C LEU A 199 -25.69 3.16 4.45
N ARG A 200 -25.15 3.90 3.50
CA ARG A 200 -25.67 5.17 2.99
C ARG A 200 -25.61 5.20 1.44
N PRO A 201 -26.31 4.26 0.76
CA PRO A 201 -26.33 4.22 -0.71
C PRO A 201 -26.87 5.52 -1.32
N ASP A 202 -27.64 6.31 -0.56
CA ASP A 202 -28.14 7.62 -0.96
C ASP A 202 -27.04 8.68 -1.14
N LEU A 203 -25.85 8.48 -0.56
CA LEU A 203 -24.72 9.41 -0.63
C LEU A 203 -23.67 9.02 -1.68
N VAL A 204 -23.75 7.81 -2.24
CA VAL A 204 -22.75 7.24 -3.13
C VAL A 204 -23.31 7.04 -4.54
N GLU A 205 -22.85 7.85 -5.49
CA GLU A 205 -23.21 7.75 -6.91
C GLU A 205 -22.60 6.52 -7.58
N ALA A 206 -21.32 6.32 -7.33
CA ALA A 206 -20.56 5.18 -7.83
C ALA A 206 -19.37 4.88 -6.89
N LEU A 207 -18.84 3.66 -6.97
CA LEU A 207 -17.71 3.21 -6.17
C LEU A 207 -16.51 2.84 -7.05
N VAL A 208 -15.33 3.35 -6.75
CA VAL A 208 -14.07 2.97 -7.40
C VAL A 208 -13.13 2.38 -6.36
N LEU A 209 -12.67 1.16 -6.59
CA LEU A 209 -11.81 0.39 -5.71
C LEU A 209 -10.42 0.23 -6.35
N LEU A 210 -9.41 0.90 -5.79
CA LEU A 210 -8.05 0.91 -6.30
C LEU A 210 -7.17 0.00 -5.41
N ALA A 211 -6.81 -1.18 -5.88
CA ALA A 211 -6.00 -2.16 -5.13
C ALA A 211 -6.55 -2.43 -3.71
N SER A 212 -7.85 -2.62 -3.56
CA SER A 212 -8.54 -2.69 -2.27
C SER A 212 -8.58 -4.12 -1.74
N PRO A 213 -7.97 -4.43 -0.58
CA PRO A 213 -7.96 -5.78 -0.03
C PRO A 213 -9.32 -6.16 0.55
N TRP A 214 -9.66 -7.47 0.46
CA TRP A 214 -10.86 -8.01 1.10
C TRP A 214 -10.66 -9.42 1.65
N ASP A 215 -10.07 -10.33 0.88
CA ASP A 215 -9.61 -11.62 1.36
C ASP A 215 -8.16 -11.51 1.83
N PHE A 216 -7.98 -11.36 3.13
CA PHE A 216 -6.66 -11.20 3.75
C PHE A 216 -5.92 -12.54 3.90
N HIS A 217 -6.55 -13.68 3.57
CA HIS A 217 -5.90 -15.00 3.58
C HIS A 217 -5.47 -15.49 2.20
N SER A 218 -5.74 -14.73 1.15
CA SER A 218 -5.55 -15.18 -0.24
C SER A 218 -4.12 -15.62 -0.58
N ASP A 219 -3.10 -15.23 0.20
CA ASP A 219 -1.72 -15.76 0.05
C ASP A 219 -0.79 -15.36 1.23
N SER A 220 -1.33 -15.17 2.44
CA SER A 220 -0.61 -14.58 3.57
C SER A 220 -0.33 -15.55 4.72
N GLU A 221 -0.13 -16.86 4.42
CA GLU A 221 0.05 -17.86 5.47
C GLU A 221 1.21 -17.52 6.43
N GLY A 222 2.34 -17.06 5.90
CA GLY A 222 3.49 -16.65 6.72
C GLY A 222 3.18 -15.48 7.65
N LEU A 223 2.50 -14.45 7.15
CA LEU A 223 2.09 -13.31 7.97
C LEU A 223 1.05 -13.72 9.02
N ARG A 224 0.08 -14.56 8.64
CA ARG A 224 -0.95 -15.07 9.55
C ARG A 224 -0.33 -15.88 10.70
N GLN A 225 0.59 -16.79 10.39
CA GLN A 225 1.31 -17.58 11.40
C GLN A 225 2.10 -16.67 12.32
N TRP A 226 2.82 -15.69 11.78
CA TRP A 226 3.58 -14.73 12.56
C TRP A 226 2.66 -13.90 13.48
N LEU A 227 1.54 -13.38 12.98
CA LEU A 227 0.55 -12.65 13.77
C LEU A 227 -0.03 -13.52 14.89
N SER A 228 -0.33 -14.80 14.60
CA SER A 228 -0.84 -15.73 15.59
C SER A 228 0.13 -15.95 16.75
N VAL A 229 1.40 -16.20 16.45
CA VAL A 229 2.45 -16.40 17.47
C VAL A 229 2.77 -15.13 18.22
N SER A 230 2.76 -13.98 17.54
CA SER A 230 3.13 -12.68 18.11
C SER A 230 1.95 -11.95 18.76
N ARG A 231 0.75 -12.49 18.73
CA ARG A 231 -0.48 -11.81 19.13
C ARG A 231 -0.38 -11.15 20.49
N THR A 232 0.01 -11.89 21.53
CA THR A 232 0.10 -11.38 22.90
C THR A 232 1.07 -10.20 23.02
N VAL A 233 2.22 -10.28 22.33
CA VAL A 233 3.23 -9.19 22.34
C VAL A 233 2.67 -7.96 21.63
N LEU A 234 2.02 -8.14 20.49
CA LEU A 234 1.40 -7.05 19.73
C LEU A 234 0.28 -6.39 20.53
N GLU A 235 -0.62 -7.18 21.13
CA GLU A 235 -1.69 -6.67 21.98
C GLU A 235 -1.13 -5.87 23.16
N THR A 236 -0.13 -6.41 23.86
CA THR A 236 0.52 -5.71 24.98
C THR A 236 1.16 -4.39 24.54
N THR A 237 1.80 -4.39 23.36
CA THR A 237 2.44 -3.18 22.80
C THR A 237 1.38 -2.12 22.48
N ILE A 238 0.31 -2.52 21.79
CA ILE A 238 -0.79 -1.62 21.44
C ILE A 238 -1.48 -1.07 22.69
N ASP A 239 -1.74 -1.91 23.70
CA ASP A 239 -2.36 -1.48 24.96
C ASP A 239 -1.48 -0.51 25.75
N THR A 240 -0.18 -0.76 25.78
CA THR A 240 0.77 0.09 26.50
C THR A 240 0.92 1.46 25.85
N LEU A 241 0.93 1.51 24.51
CA LEU A 241 1.16 2.73 23.74
C LEU A 241 -0.14 3.43 23.31
N GLY A 242 -1.30 2.79 23.46
CA GLY A 242 -2.59 3.27 22.95
C GLY A 242 -2.71 3.23 21.41
N GLN A 243 -1.67 2.79 20.72
CA GLN A 243 -1.57 2.79 19.26
C GLN A 243 -0.58 1.74 18.76
N ALA A 244 -0.68 1.34 17.49
CA ALA A 244 0.42 0.67 16.80
C ALA A 244 1.36 1.73 16.23
N PRO A 245 2.61 1.82 16.72
CA PRO A 245 3.57 2.80 16.23
C PRO A 245 3.95 2.55 14.78
N VAL A 246 4.37 3.61 14.08
CA VAL A 246 4.77 3.56 12.66
C VAL A 246 5.81 2.47 12.41
N ASP A 247 6.82 2.35 13.27
CA ASP A 247 7.89 1.35 13.12
C ASP A 247 7.35 -0.09 13.13
N LEU A 248 6.33 -0.39 13.94
CA LEU A 248 5.69 -1.70 13.97
C LEU A 248 4.98 -1.98 12.64
N VAL A 249 4.21 -1.02 12.15
CA VAL A 249 3.48 -1.15 10.88
C VAL A 249 4.47 -1.29 9.72
N GLN A 250 5.53 -0.49 9.68
CA GLN A 250 6.58 -0.59 8.65
C GLN A 250 7.33 -1.92 8.69
N ALA A 251 7.61 -2.45 9.89
CA ALA A 251 8.24 -3.77 10.03
C ALA A 251 7.41 -4.89 9.41
N LEU A 252 6.07 -4.82 9.52
CA LEU A 252 5.15 -5.76 8.86
C LEU A 252 5.29 -5.69 7.33
N PHE A 253 5.32 -4.48 6.76
CA PHE A 253 5.47 -4.29 5.31
C PHE A 253 6.85 -4.72 4.80
N ILE A 254 7.93 -4.46 5.56
CA ILE A 254 9.28 -4.96 5.22
C ILE A 254 9.28 -6.50 5.19
N GLY A 255 8.51 -7.13 6.07
CA GLY A 255 8.34 -8.59 6.12
C GLY A 255 7.76 -9.20 4.84
N LEU A 256 6.99 -8.44 4.04
CA LEU A 256 6.42 -8.92 2.76
C LEU A 256 7.49 -9.12 1.66
N ASP A 257 8.53 -8.29 1.63
CA ASP A 257 9.72 -8.48 0.76
C ASP A 257 10.99 -8.00 1.48
N PRO A 258 11.60 -8.83 2.35
CA PRO A 258 12.78 -8.45 3.13
C PRO A 258 13.98 -8.03 2.28
N THR A 259 14.02 -8.41 0.99
CA THR A 259 15.13 -8.07 0.09
C THR A 259 14.94 -6.73 -0.63
N LEU A 260 13.73 -6.18 -0.61
CA LEU A 260 13.38 -4.96 -1.35
C LEU A 260 14.22 -3.77 -0.92
N VAL A 261 14.34 -3.53 0.38
CA VAL A 261 15.10 -2.41 0.94
C VAL A 261 16.55 -2.46 0.46
N GLY A 262 17.20 -3.61 0.58
CA GLY A 262 18.57 -3.78 0.12
C GLY A 262 18.72 -3.55 -1.40
N ARG A 263 17.78 -4.05 -2.22
CA ARG A 263 17.83 -3.87 -3.68
C ARG A 263 17.65 -2.40 -4.09
N LYS A 264 16.65 -1.72 -3.55
CA LYS A 264 16.32 -0.34 -3.95
C LYS A 264 17.43 0.65 -3.62
N PHE A 265 18.06 0.56 -2.43
CA PHE A 265 19.14 1.47 -2.06
C PHE A 265 20.45 1.16 -2.80
N ARG A 266 20.76 -0.12 -3.11
CA ARG A 266 21.87 -0.44 -4.01
C ARG A 266 21.66 0.09 -5.42
N SER A 267 20.43 0.02 -5.92
CA SER A 267 20.09 0.63 -7.21
C SER A 267 20.22 2.15 -7.18
N PHE A 268 19.81 2.79 -6.09
CA PHE A 268 19.94 4.23 -5.90
C PHE A 268 21.41 4.68 -5.85
N ALA A 269 22.29 3.92 -5.17
CA ALA A 269 23.72 4.18 -5.14
C ALA A 269 24.40 4.23 -6.53
N ALA A 270 23.79 3.57 -7.52
CA ALA A 270 24.29 3.54 -8.89
C ALA A 270 23.66 4.59 -9.81
N MET A 271 22.71 5.41 -9.31
CA MET A 271 22.05 6.46 -10.10
C MET A 271 22.90 7.72 -10.16
N ASP A 272 22.69 8.50 -11.21
CA ASP A 272 23.05 9.92 -11.21
C ASP A 272 22.11 10.65 -10.23
N LEU A 273 22.66 11.11 -9.11
CA LEU A 273 21.91 11.77 -8.05
C LEU A 273 21.22 13.07 -8.47
N ASN A 274 21.70 13.71 -9.55
CA ASN A 274 21.06 14.91 -10.10
C ASN A 274 19.89 14.59 -11.05
N SER A 275 19.72 13.33 -11.43
CA SER A 275 18.69 12.91 -12.36
C SER A 275 17.28 13.03 -11.75
N ASP A 276 16.28 13.21 -12.60
CA ASP A 276 14.87 13.19 -12.17
C ASP A 276 14.47 11.83 -11.56
N SER A 277 15.10 10.75 -11.99
CA SER A 277 14.87 9.42 -11.41
C SER A 277 15.34 9.36 -9.96
N ALA A 278 16.50 9.95 -9.63
CA ALA A 278 17.00 10.03 -8.26
C ALA A 278 16.11 10.93 -7.40
N LYS A 279 15.72 12.10 -7.88
CA LYS A 279 14.79 13.00 -7.17
C LYS A 279 13.46 12.31 -6.86
N ARG A 280 12.90 11.57 -7.84
CA ARG A 280 11.66 10.81 -7.64
C ARG A 280 11.82 9.66 -6.64
N PHE A 281 12.97 9.00 -6.64
CA PHE A 281 13.29 8.00 -5.66
C PHE A 281 13.25 8.59 -4.25
N VAL A 282 13.90 9.74 -4.04
CA VAL A 282 13.94 10.44 -2.75
C VAL A 282 12.54 10.79 -2.27
N VAL A 283 11.73 11.46 -3.09
CA VAL A 283 10.35 11.84 -2.73
C VAL A 283 9.48 10.62 -2.40
N LEU A 284 9.66 9.52 -3.13
CA LEU A 284 8.93 8.28 -2.86
C LEU A 284 9.39 7.63 -1.54
N GLU A 285 10.70 7.62 -1.27
CA GLU A 285 11.22 7.09 0.00
C GLU A 285 10.82 7.95 1.18
N ASP A 286 10.81 9.29 1.03
CA ASP A 286 10.30 10.21 2.05
C ASP A 286 8.84 9.86 2.39
N TRP A 287 7.99 9.66 1.38
CA TRP A 287 6.61 9.23 1.62
C TRP A 287 6.51 7.86 2.30
N LEU A 288 7.32 6.88 1.88
CA LEU A 288 7.34 5.55 2.48
C LEU A 288 7.73 5.58 3.97
N ASN A 289 8.61 6.52 4.34
CA ASN A 289 9.07 6.70 5.73
C ASN A 289 8.16 7.64 6.54
N ASP A 290 7.21 8.31 5.89
CA ASP A 290 6.26 9.25 6.51
C ASP A 290 4.93 8.52 6.81
N GLY A 291 5.03 7.50 7.67
CA GLY A 291 3.89 6.69 8.09
C GLY A 291 2.99 7.39 9.11
N VAL A 292 1.79 6.85 9.30
CA VAL A 292 0.82 7.28 10.32
C VAL A 292 0.67 6.16 11.35
N PRO A 293 0.74 6.45 12.66
CA PRO A 293 0.44 5.44 13.67
C PRO A 293 -1.04 5.08 13.61
N LEU A 294 -1.38 3.81 13.84
CA LEU A 294 -2.77 3.39 13.90
C LEU A 294 -3.29 3.47 15.33
N ALA A 295 -4.43 4.10 15.56
CA ALA A 295 -5.13 4.07 16.84
C ALA A 295 -5.30 2.62 17.32
N GLY A 296 -5.20 2.38 18.62
CA GLY A 296 -5.18 1.03 19.19
C GLY A 296 -6.32 0.14 18.72
N PRO A 297 -7.60 0.57 18.82
CA PRO A 297 -8.74 -0.23 18.32
C PRO A 297 -8.66 -0.49 16.81
N VAL A 298 -8.25 0.51 16.00
CA VAL A 298 -8.07 0.35 14.55
C VAL A 298 -6.99 -0.68 14.24
N ALA A 299 -5.84 -0.60 14.92
CA ALA A 299 -4.75 -1.56 14.76
C ALA A 299 -5.19 -3.00 15.10
N ARG A 300 -5.98 -3.17 16.17
CA ARG A 300 -6.54 -4.48 16.55
C ARG A 300 -7.46 -5.04 15.48
N THR A 301 -8.38 -4.23 14.95
CA THR A 301 -9.27 -4.65 13.86
C THR A 301 -8.45 -5.04 12.63
N CYS A 302 -7.49 -4.22 12.20
CA CYS A 302 -6.66 -4.53 11.04
C CYS A 302 -5.85 -5.81 11.25
N LEU A 303 -5.09 -5.92 12.34
CA LEU A 303 -4.15 -7.04 12.55
C LEU A 303 -4.86 -8.34 12.92
N PHE A 304 -5.89 -8.27 13.77
CA PHE A 304 -6.49 -9.50 14.31
C PHE A 304 -7.80 -9.86 13.63
N GLU A 305 -8.71 -8.88 13.38
CA GLU A 305 -9.97 -9.23 12.76
C GLU A 305 -9.82 -9.41 11.23
N TRP A 306 -9.03 -8.57 10.56
CA TRP A 306 -8.86 -8.69 9.12
C TRP A 306 -7.74 -9.66 8.75
N TYR A 307 -6.48 -9.40 9.15
CA TYR A 307 -5.35 -10.24 8.73
C TYR A 307 -5.33 -11.62 9.39
N LEU A 308 -5.70 -11.74 10.68
CA LEU A 308 -5.66 -13.04 11.38
C LEU A 308 -6.95 -13.83 11.22
N ASN A 309 -8.13 -13.19 11.37
CA ASN A 309 -9.43 -13.86 11.37
C ASN A 309 -10.15 -13.78 10.01
N ASN A 310 -9.71 -12.91 9.08
CA ASN A 310 -10.33 -12.69 7.77
C ASN A 310 -11.81 -12.28 7.84
N ALA A 311 -12.15 -11.44 8.80
CA ALA A 311 -13.54 -11.07 9.12
C ALA A 311 -14.30 -10.46 7.93
N THR A 312 -13.60 -9.82 7.00
CA THR A 312 -14.18 -9.23 5.79
C THR A 312 -14.81 -10.29 4.88
N ILE A 313 -14.04 -11.29 4.45
CA ILE A 313 -14.54 -12.34 3.54
C ILE A 313 -15.51 -13.29 4.25
N ASN A 314 -15.32 -13.51 5.56
CA ASN A 314 -16.19 -14.36 6.36
C ASN A 314 -17.57 -13.72 6.62
N GLY A 315 -17.74 -12.40 6.34
CA GLY A 315 -18.97 -11.67 6.60
C GLY A 315 -19.17 -11.34 8.08
N ASP A 316 -18.10 -11.21 8.83
CA ASP A 316 -18.11 -10.90 10.27
C ASP A 316 -17.81 -9.41 10.53
N TRP A 317 -17.27 -8.68 9.55
CA TRP A 317 -16.99 -7.26 9.71
C TRP A 317 -18.27 -6.44 9.81
N ARG A 318 -18.33 -5.59 10.86
CA ARG A 318 -19.47 -4.77 11.20
C ARG A 318 -19.07 -3.32 11.41
N ILE A 319 -20.03 -2.43 11.19
CA ILE A 319 -20.03 -1.05 11.65
C ILE A 319 -21.29 -0.88 12.52
N GLY A 320 -21.11 -0.59 13.77
CA GLY A 320 -22.19 -0.68 14.76
C GLY A 320 -22.81 -2.08 14.79
N SER A 321 -24.11 -2.16 14.60
CA SER A 321 -24.84 -3.44 14.52
C SER A 321 -24.92 -4.03 13.11
N THR A 322 -24.52 -3.30 12.07
CA THR A 322 -24.72 -3.68 10.66
C THR A 322 -23.52 -4.44 10.13
N VAL A 323 -23.74 -5.63 9.59
CA VAL A 323 -22.71 -6.39 8.85
C VAL A 323 -22.48 -5.73 7.49
N ILE A 324 -21.22 -5.49 7.15
CA ILE A 324 -20.87 -4.92 5.84
C ILE A 324 -20.79 -6.04 4.81
N LYS A 325 -21.77 -6.07 3.93
CA LYS A 325 -21.89 -7.06 2.86
C LYS A 325 -21.73 -6.40 1.49
N PRO A 326 -20.61 -6.60 0.80
CA PRO A 326 -20.40 -6.02 -0.54
C PRO A 326 -21.50 -6.39 -1.54
N GLN A 327 -22.18 -7.52 -1.34
CA GLN A 327 -23.32 -7.96 -2.17
C GLN A 327 -24.53 -7.00 -2.12
N GLU A 328 -24.61 -6.15 -1.10
CA GLU A 328 -25.67 -5.14 -0.90
C GLU A 328 -25.33 -3.80 -1.58
N ILE A 329 -24.11 -3.63 -2.10
CA ILE A 329 -23.72 -2.44 -2.87
C ILE A 329 -24.50 -2.43 -4.18
N ALA A 330 -25.30 -1.37 -4.39
CA ALA A 330 -26.19 -1.22 -5.53
C ALA A 330 -25.67 -0.25 -6.60
N CYS A 331 -24.74 0.64 -6.24
CA CYS A 331 -24.19 1.61 -7.19
C CYS A 331 -23.20 0.96 -8.17
N PRO A 332 -23.04 1.55 -9.38
CA PRO A 332 -22.00 1.14 -10.31
C PRO A 332 -20.63 1.08 -9.63
N THR A 333 -19.88 0.00 -9.87
CA THR A 333 -18.58 -0.22 -9.22
C THR A 333 -17.49 -0.57 -10.22
N LEU A 334 -16.34 0.11 -10.12
CA LEU A 334 -15.12 -0.19 -10.85
C LEU A 334 -14.03 -0.67 -9.87
N ALA A 335 -13.46 -1.84 -10.11
CA ALA A 335 -12.30 -2.34 -9.40
C ALA A 335 -11.06 -2.32 -10.31
N VAL A 336 -10.05 -1.51 -9.96
CA VAL A 336 -8.76 -1.46 -10.66
C VAL A 336 -7.75 -2.29 -9.87
N ILE A 337 -7.29 -3.38 -10.46
CA ILE A 337 -6.47 -4.39 -9.80
C ILE A 337 -5.08 -4.46 -10.44
N PRO A 338 -4.02 -4.05 -9.72
CA PRO A 338 -2.66 -4.13 -10.22
C PRO A 338 -2.14 -5.57 -10.16
N SER A 339 -1.90 -6.18 -11.33
CA SER A 339 -1.53 -7.60 -11.46
C SER A 339 -0.13 -7.94 -10.94
N ARG A 340 0.71 -6.92 -10.66
CA ARG A 340 2.05 -7.09 -10.07
C ARG A 340 2.11 -6.60 -8.62
N ASP A 341 0.98 -6.46 -7.97
CA ASP A 341 0.88 -6.05 -6.58
C ASP A 341 1.42 -7.14 -5.65
N ARG A 342 2.29 -6.74 -4.72
CA ARG A 342 2.86 -7.61 -3.69
C ARG A 342 2.47 -7.17 -2.28
N ILE A 343 1.72 -6.08 -2.17
CA ILE A 343 1.19 -5.56 -0.91
C ILE A 343 -0.24 -6.05 -0.74
N VAL A 344 -1.09 -5.71 -1.70
CA VAL A 344 -2.43 -6.29 -1.82
C VAL A 344 -2.42 -7.24 -3.01
N LEU A 345 -2.39 -8.52 -2.74
CA LEU A 345 -2.35 -9.52 -3.80
C LEU A 345 -3.60 -9.41 -4.68
N PRO A 346 -3.48 -9.56 -6.00
CA PRO A 346 -4.60 -9.42 -6.92
C PRO A 346 -5.83 -10.23 -6.50
N ARG A 347 -5.64 -11.47 -6.02
CA ARG A 347 -6.73 -12.32 -5.54
C ARG A 347 -7.51 -11.73 -4.37
N SER A 348 -6.84 -10.99 -3.48
CA SER A 348 -7.50 -10.30 -2.38
C SER A 348 -8.45 -9.21 -2.88
N ALA A 349 -8.02 -8.41 -3.84
CA ALA A 349 -8.84 -7.35 -4.43
C ALA A 349 -9.93 -7.92 -5.37
N GLU A 350 -9.63 -8.98 -6.11
CA GLU A 350 -10.59 -9.71 -6.96
C GLU A 350 -11.76 -10.26 -6.13
N SER A 351 -11.50 -10.74 -4.91
CA SER A 351 -12.56 -11.26 -4.05
C SER A 351 -13.60 -10.21 -3.72
N LEU A 352 -13.21 -8.95 -3.46
CA LEU A 352 -14.15 -7.85 -3.25
C LEU A 352 -14.98 -7.57 -4.51
N ALA A 353 -14.30 -7.44 -5.64
CA ALA A 353 -14.97 -7.18 -6.92
C ALA A 353 -16.02 -8.27 -7.25
N HIS A 354 -15.69 -9.54 -7.03
CA HIS A 354 -16.59 -10.64 -7.30
C HIS A 354 -17.84 -10.68 -6.38
N LEU A 355 -17.72 -10.14 -5.16
CA LEU A 355 -18.86 -10.04 -4.24
C LEU A 355 -19.84 -8.93 -4.64
N ILE A 356 -19.39 -7.90 -5.36
CA ILE A 356 -20.23 -6.77 -5.79
C ILE A 356 -20.87 -7.11 -7.13
N ARG A 357 -22.19 -7.20 -7.15
CA ARG A 357 -22.94 -7.57 -8.36
C ARG A 357 -22.77 -6.51 -9.45
N GLY A 358 -22.34 -6.92 -10.63
CA GLY A 358 -22.19 -6.04 -11.79
C GLY A 358 -20.97 -5.13 -11.74
N SER A 359 -20.02 -5.39 -10.84
CA SER A 359 -18.75 -4.66 -10.81
C SER A 359 -17.96 -4.86 -12.10
N THR A 360 -17.35 -3.77 -12.59
CA THR A 360 -16.38 -3.81 -13.68
C THR A 360 -14.97 -4.02 -13.11
N VAL A 361 -14.22 -4.97 -13.64
CA VAL A 361 -12.84 -5.24 -13.23
C VAL A 361 -11.88 -4.80 -14.32
N GLN A 362 -10.93 -3.95 -13.97
CA GLN A 362 -9.83 -3.52 -14.82
C GLN A 362 -8.51 -4.01 -14.23
N SER A 363 -7.83 -4.93 -14.92
CA SER A 363 -6.48 -5.37 -14.52
C SER A 363 -5.42 -4.50 -15.20
N VAL A 364 -4.43 -4.02 -14.41
CA VAL A 364 -3.33 -3.19 -14.91
C VAL A 364 -1.98 -3.84 -14.59
N ALA A 365 -1.02 -3.77 -15.52
CA ALA A 365 0.29 -4.42 -15.34
C ALA A 365 1.26 -3.58 -14.48
N LEU A 366 0.78 -3.10 -13.34
CA LEU A 366 1.48 -2.25 -12.37
C LEU A 366 1.61 -2.95 -11.00
N GLY A 367 2.41 -2.38 -10.10
CA GLY A 367 2.43 -2.74 -8.69
C GLY A 367 1.61 -1.75 -7.85
N HIS A 368 1.44 -2.03 -6.56
CA HIS A 368 0.62 -1.26 -5.63
C HIS A 368 0.88 0.25 -5.67
N ILE A 369 2.09 0.67 -5.36
CA ILE A 369 2.50 2.08 -5.39
C ILE A 369 2.64 2.56 -6.84
N GLY A 370 3.05 1.68 -7.75
CA GLY A 370 3.26 1.99 -9.16
C GLY A 370 1.99 2.42 -9.90
N MET A 371 0.79 2.03 -9.42
CA MET A 371 -0.48 2.49 -9.98
C MET A 371 -0.79 3.95 -9.62
N MET A 372 -0.15 4.49 -8.55
CA MET A 372 -0.29 5.89 -8.14
C MET A 372 0.92 6.75 -8.52
N ALA A 373 2.14 6.26 -8.38
CA ALA A 373 3.37 7.04 -8.58
C ALA A 373 4.20 6.62 -9.81
N GLY A 374 3.76 5.61 -10.55
CA GLY A 374 4.49 5.04 -11.68
C GLY A 374 4.38 5.88 -12.97
N ARG A 375 5.33 5.68 -13.88
CA ARG A 375 5.33 6.39 -15.18
C ARG A 375 4.11 6.10 -16.06
N ARG A 376 3.48 4.95 -15.88
CA ARG A 376 2.31 4.52 -16.66
C ARG A 376 0.99 4.76 -15.93
N ALA A 377 1.03 5.32 -14.70
CA ALA A 377 -0.15 5.51 -13.87
C ALA A 377 -1.20 6.40 -14.53
N ALA A 378 -0.79 7.49 -15.19
CA ALA A 378 -1.72 8.39 -15.87
C ALA A 378 -2.55 7.63 -16.93
N ASN A 379 -1.89 6.97 -17.86
CA ASN A 379 -2.56 6.32 -18.99
C ASN A 379 -3.27 5.00 -18.62
N GLU A 380 -2.76 4.26 -17.61
CA GLU A 380 -3.32 2.95 -17.25
C GLU A 380 -4.35 3.03 -16.10
N VAL A 381 -4.34 4.11 -15.31
CA VAL A 381 -5.22 4.24 -14.15
C VAL A 381 -5.98 5.55 -14.15
N TYR A 382 -5.30 6.72 -14.20
CA TYR A 382 -5.96 8.00 -13.95
C TYR A 382 -6.99 8.33 -15.04
N GLU A 383 -6.57 8.33 -16.31
CA GLU A 383 -7.44 8.60 -17.45
C GLU A 383 -8.60 7.60 -17.53
N PRO A 384 -8.36 6.25 -17.49
CA PRO A 384 -9.46 5.30 -17.53
C PRO A 384 -10.45 5.42 -16.37
N VAL A 385 -9.98 5.74 -15.16
CA VAL A 385 -10.85 5.95 -13.99
C VAL A 385 -11.67 7.23 -14.16
N ALA A 386 -11.06 8.33 -14.58
CA ALA A 386 -11.78 9.59 -14.81
C ALA A 386 -12.84 9.44 -15.88
N ASP A 387 -12.50 8.81 -17.01
CA ASP A 387 -13.44 8.53 -18.11
C ASP A 387 -14.60 7.64 -17.65
N TRP A 388 -14.32 6.60 -16.85
CA TRP A 388 -15.36 5.74 -16.31
C TRP A 388 -16.31 6.52 -15.39
N ILE A 389 -15.77 7.36 -14.49
CA ILE A 389 -16.58 8.20 -13.60
C ILE A 389 -17.47 9.13 -14.40
N ILE A 390 -16.96 9.81 -15.42
CA ILE A 390 -17.72 10.73 -16.26
C ILE A 390 -18.85 9.98 -16.98
N ASN A 391 -18.56 8.81 -17.51
CA ASN A 391 -19.55 7.99 -18.21
C ASN A 391 -20.69 7.53 -17.29
N VAL A 392 -20.39 7.12 -16.07
CA VAL A 392 -21.39 6.70 -15.08
C VAL A 392 -22.23 7.87 -14.59
N ALA A 393 -21.61 9.00 -14.27
CA ALA A 393 -22.31 10.20 -13.78
C ALA A 393 -23.18 10.90 -14.87
N SER A 394 -23.03 10.50 -16.14
CA SER A 394 -23.81 11.03 -17.26
C SER A 394 -25.06 10.21 -17.60
N GLN A 395 -25.26 9.06 -16.95
CA GLN A 395 -26.40 8.17 -17.13
C GLN A 395 -27.53 8.48 -16.16
#